data_f76bd8494159eb4b52e9999377a0aa63
#
_entry.id   f76bd8494159eb4b52e9999377a0aa63
#
_cell.length_a   1.000
_cell.length_b   1.000
_cell.length_c   1.000
_cell.angle_alpha   90.00
_cell.angle_beta   90.00
_cell.angle_gamma   90.00
#
_symmetry.space_group_name_H-M   'P 1'
#
loop_
_entity.id
_entity.type
_entity.pdbx_description
1 polymer ?
#
loop_
_entity_poly.entity_id
_entity_poly.type
_entity_poly.pdbx_seq_one_letter_code
_entity_poly.pdbx_strand_id
1 'polypeptide(L)'
;MRFLFIVIWGVLISGNVFSKSLPVDDLARRVTEGTSKNRILFRLLPHETAGLNAVSVSKDYFEISAKKGKVLIAGNSNLSLSAGLNWYLKYVAGIHLSWNNLSQKLPEILPLPQEKIRKETSMQNRYYLNYCTYSYSMVFWDWERWEKEIDWMAMHGINMPLSITGMEVVWYNLLKRLGYTTEEVNEFISGPAFMAWWQMNNLEGWGGPNPDSWYQQQEALQKKIVARMRELGIEPVFPGYAGMVPRNIGEKLGYQIADPGKWCGFPRPAFLSTEDEHFDSFAAMYYE
;
A
#
# COMPACT_ATOMS: atom_id res chain seq x y z
N MET A 1 -61.30 35.17 21.77
CA MET A 1 -60.54 34.01 21.21
C MET A 1 -59.97 34.46 19.87
N ARG A 2 -58.65 34.79 19.84
CA ARG A 2 -57.93 35.12 18.59
C ARG A 2 -57.03 33.93 18.28
N PHE A 3 -57.28 33.23 17.16
CA PHE A 3 -56.42 32.17 16.65
C PHE A 3 -55.27 32.82 15.84
N LEU A 4 -54.04 32.56 16.29
CA LEU A 4 -52.82 32.96 15.60
C LEU A 4 -52.40 31.80 14.67
N PHE A 5 -52.46 32.02 13.35
CA PHE A 5 -51.93 31.10 12.35
C PHE A 5 -50.44 31.37 12.18
N ILE A 6 -49.60 30.42 12.63
CA ILE A 6 -48.17 30.43 12.33
C ILE A 6 -47.94 29.69 11.01
N VAL A 7 -47.59 30.44 9.96
CA VAL A 7 -47.16 29.87 8.68
C VAL A 7 -45.66 29.60 8.79
N ILE A 8 -45.28 28.29 8.87
CA ILE A 8 -43.89 27.88 8.82
C ILE A 8 -43.49 27.79 7.35
N TRP A 9 -42.67 28.76 6.92
CA TRP A 9 -41.96 28.69 5.63
C TRP A 9 -40.79 27.71 5.78
N GLY A 10 -40.95 26.47 5.24
CA GLY A 10 -39.87 25.52 5.08
C GLY A 10 -38.92 25.99 3.96
N VAL A 11 -37.79 26.55 4.35
CA VAL A 11 -36.69 26.81 3.41
C VAL A 11 -36.08 25.45 3.01
N LEU A 12 -36.41 24.97 1.82
CA LEU A 12 -35.71 23.88 1.16
C LEU A 12 -34.31 24.38 0.78
N ILE A 13 -33.34 24.17 1.69
CA ILE A 13 -31.92 24.28 1.34
C ILE A 13 -31.59 23.11 0.44
N SER A 14 -31.66 23.29 -0.87
CA SER A 14 -31.07 22.40 -1.84
C SER A 14 -29.53 22.53 -1.71
N GLY A 15 -28.97 21.88 -0.71
CA GLY A 15 -27.53 21.72 -0.61
C GLY A 15 -27.03 20.95 -1.84
N ASN A 16 -26.28 21.61 -2.71
CA ASN A 16 -25.43 20.94 -3.67
C ASN A 16 -24.47 20.06 -2.88
N VAL A 17 -24.80 18.80 -2.68
CA VAL A 17 -23.87 17.78 -2.22
C VAL A 17 -22.88 17.61 -3.37
N PHE A 18 -21.79 18.37 -3.36
CA PHE A 18 -20.63 18.04 -4.17
C PHE A 18 -20.23 16.63 -3.77
N SER A 19 -20.54 15.65 -4.61
CA SER A 19 -20.05 14.30 -4.43
C SER A 19 -18.52 14.38 -4.35
N LYS A 20 -17.97 14.07 -3.18
CA LYS A 20 -16.51 14.03 -2.98
C LYS A 20 -15.95 13.07 -4.02
N SER A 21 -14.96 13.51 -4.80
CA SER A 21 -14.26 12.66 -5.75
C SER A 21 -13.75 11.40 -5.05
N LEU A 22 -13.95 10.24 -5.65
CA LEU A 22 -13.43 8.99 -5.11
C LEU A 22 -11.94 8.85 -5.48
N PRO A 23 -11.10 8.18 -4.68
CA PRO A 23 -9.70 7.92 -5.00
C PRO A 23 -9.49 7.28 -6.39
N VAL A 24 -10.42 6.44 -6.83
CA VAL A 24 -10.40 5.83 -8.16
C VAL A 24 -10.60 6.83 -9.30
N ASP A 25 -11.25 7.97 -9.08
CA ASP A 25 -11.38 9.03 -10.11
C ASP A 25 -10.01 9.61 -10.46
N ASP A 26 -9.14 9.81 -9.45
CA ASP A 26 -7.79 10.31 -9.64
C ASP A 26 -6.88 9.26 -10.29
N LEU A 27 -6.99 7.99 -9.89
CA LEU A 27 -6.33 6.88 -10.55
C LEU A 27 -6.75 6.82 -12.04
N ALA A 28 -8.05 6.82 -12.32
CA ALA A 28 -8.56 6.77 -13.69
C ALA A 28 -8.04 7.93 -14.54
N ARG A 29 -7.93 9.13 -13.96
CA ARG A 29 -7.38 10.30 -14.65
C ARG A 29 -5.91 10.10 -15.01
N ARG A 30 -5.08 9.54 -14.12
CA ARG A 30 -3.67 9.25 -14.41
C ARG A 30 -3.53 8.21 -15.52
N VAL A 31 -4.16 7.05 -15.37
CA VAL A 31 -4.01 5.94 -16.33
C VAL A 31 -4.69 6.17 -17.67
N THR A 32 -5.56 7.16 -17.79
CA THR A 32 -6.24 7.51 -19.06
C THR A 32 -5.84 8.90 -19.58
N GLU A 33 -4.79 9.50 -19.03
CA GLU A 33 -4.31 10.84 -19.40
C GLU A 33 -5.45 11.90 -19.39
N GLY A 34 -6.34 11.81 -18.39
CA GLY A 34 -7.46 12.73 -18.20
C GLY A 34 -8.68 12.45 -19.10
N THR A 35 -8.60 11.54 -20.06
CA THR A 35 -9.67 11.31 -21.04
C THR A 35 -10.85 10.49 -20.51
N SER A 36 -10.77 9.92 -19.30
CA SER A 36 -11.89 9.23 -18.64
C SER A 36 -12.94 10.19 -18.04
N LYS A 37 -12.58 11.47 -17.83
CA LYS A 37 -13.44 12.45 -17.18
C LYS A 37 -14.81 12.56 -17.86
N ASN A 38 -15.87 12.45 -17.07
CA ASN A 38 -17.26 12.48 -17.52
C ASN A 38 -17.68 11.37 -18.49
N ARG A 39 -16.85 10.38 -18.76
CA ARG A 39 -17.10 9.26 -19.67
C ARG A 39 -17.18 7.92 -18.95
N ILE A 40 -16.38 7.78 -17.88
CA ILE A 40 -16.42 6.66 -16.94
C ILE A 40 -16.87 7.22 -15.59
N LEU A 41 -17.90 6.62 -15.02
CA LEU A 41 -18.48 7.00 -13.74
C LEU A 41 -18.20 5.90 -12.71
N PHE A 42 -17.87 6.28 -11.49
CA PHE A 42 -17.66 5.34 -10.39
C PHE A 42 -18.75 5.47 -9.34
N ARG A 43 -19.12 4.34 -8.72
CA ARG A 43 -20.10 4.31 -7.64
C ARG A 43 -19.73 3.24 -6.61
N LEU A 44 -19.55 3.64 -5.35
CA LEU A 44 -19.45 2.70 -4.24
C LEU A 44 -20.81 2.05 -3.95
N LEU A 45 -20.80 0.75 -3.78
CA LEU A 45 -21.91 -0.05 -3.34
C LEU A 45 -21.73 -0.41 -1.86
N PRO A 46 -22.81 -0.61 -1.10
CA PRO A 46 -22.71 -1.16 0.25
C PRO A 46 -22.07 -2.54 0.21
N HIS A 47 -21.36 -2.90 1.29
CA HIS A 47 -20.92 -4.29 1.47
C HIS A 47 -22.16 -5.19 1.59
N GLU A 48 -22.16 -6.30 0.84
CA GLU A 48 -23.20 -7.32 1.00
C GLU A 48 -22.95 -8.00 2.36
N THR A 49 -23.82 -7.72 3.31
CA THR A 49 -23.80 -8.43 4.59
C THR A 49 -24.36 -9.83 4.37
N ALA A 50 -23.58 -10.84 4.70
CA ALA A 50 -24.13 -12.19 4.82
C ALA A 50 -25.20 -12.18 5.91
N GLY A 51 -26.27 -12.97 5.68
CA GLY A 51 -27.34 -13.15 6.67
C GLY A 51 -26.76 -13.54 8.03
N LEU A 52 -27.52 -13.24 9.09
CA LEU A 52 -27.18 -13.31 10.53
C LEU A 52 -26.45 -14.59 11.04
N ASN A 53 -26.26 -15.62 10.22
CA ASN A 53 -25.71 -16.93 10.62
C ASN A 53 -24.45 -17.36 9.84
N ALA A 54 -23.84 -16.52 9.03
CA ALA A 54 -22.61 -16.88 8.32
C ALA A 54 -21.48 -15.90 8.68
N VAL A 55 -20.35 -16.43 9.13
CA VAL A 55 -19.05 -15.74 9.09
C VAL A 55 -18.68 -15.63 7.61
N SER A 56 -19.42 -14.79 6.86
CA SER A 56 -19.08 -14.56 5.47
C SER A 56 -18.21 -13.33 5.40
N VAL A 57 -16.98 -13.56 5.07
CA VAL A 57 -16.07 -12.51 4.68
C VAL A 57 -16.60 -11.87 3.39
N SER A 58 -16.82 -10.57 3.44
CA SER A 58 -17.27 -9.80 2.29
C SER A 58 -16.30 -9.99 1.13
N LYS A 59 -16.78 -10.57 0.03
CA LYS A 59 -16.00 -10.71 -1.20
C LYS A 59 -15.87 -9.37 -1.90
N ASP A 60 -14.71 -9.07 -2.45
CA ASP A 60 -14.56 -7.95 -3.37
C ASP A 60 -15.27 -8.25 -4.68
N TYR A 61 -16.10 -7.30 -5.14
CA TYR A 61 -16.79 -7.40 -6.42
C TYR A 61 -16.96 -6.05 -7.09
N PHE A 62 -17.10 -6.09 -8.41
CA PHE A 62 -17.50 -4.92 -9.20
C PHE A 62 -18.56 -5.29 -10.23
N GLU A 63 -19.27 -4.26 -10.69
CA GLU A 63 -20.27 -4.32 -11.76
C GLU A 63 -19.95 -3.26 -12.81
N ILE A 64 -20.12 -3.59 -14.08
CA ILE A 64 -19.93 -2.65 -15.18
C ILE A 64 -21.21 -2.61 -15.99
N SER A 65 -21.71 -1.42 -16.29
CA SER A 65 -22.95 -1.22 -17.05
C SER A 65 -22.90 0.09 -17.86
N ALA A 66 -23.82 0.24 -18.79
CA ALA A 66 -24.06 1.49 -19.48
C ALA A 66 -25.08 2.35 -18.72
N LYS A 67 -24.81 3.65 -18.56
CA LYS A 67 -25.73 4.61 -17.95
C LYS A 67 -25.72 5.93 -18.73
N LYS A 68 -26.81 6.27 -19.40
CA LYS A 68 -26.96 7.52 -20.16
C LYS A 68 -25.79 7.78 -21.13
N GLY A 69 -25.40 6.75 -21.92
CA GLY A 69 -24.30 6.84 -22.88
C GLY A 69 -22.88 6.84 -22.28
N LYS A 70 -22.74 6.59 -20.98
CA LYS A 70 -21.48 6.51 -20.26
C LYS A 70 -21.28 5.13 -19.67
N VAL A 71 -20.02 4.79 -19.37
CA VAL A 71 -19.67 3.59 -18.63
C VAL A 71 -19.86 3.86 -17.14
N LEU A 72 -20.59 2.98 -16.44
CA LEU A 72 -20.72 3.00 -14.98
C LEU A 72 -20.03 1.78 -14.40
N ILE A 73 -19.03 2.01 -13.56
CA ILE A 73 -18.35 1.00 -12.77
C ILE A 73 -18.79 1.16 -11.32
N ALA A 74 -19.39 0.13 -10.76
CA ALA A 74 -19.83 0.09 -9.37
C ALA A 74 -19.09 -1.04 -8.64
N GLY A 75 -18.75 -0.85 -7.37
CA GLY A 75 -17.99 -1.83 -6.58
C GLY A 75 -18.09 -1.57 -5.09
N ASN A 76 -17.81 -2.56 -4.27
CA ASN A 76 -17.96 -2.46 -2.83
C ASN A 76 -16.72 -1.86 -2.11
N SER A 77 -15.66 -1.53 -2.86
CA SER A 77 -14.46 -0.85 -2.35
C SER A 77 -13.79 -0.03 -3.45
N ASN A 78 -12.89 0.90 -3.10
CA ASN A 78 -12.06 1.61 -4.08
C ASN A 78 -11.17 0.65 -4.87
N LEU A 79 -10.71 -0.42 -4.24
CA LEU A 79 -9.94 -1.47 -4.89
C LEU A 79 -10.77 -2.20 -5.94
N SER A 80 -12.01 -2.58 -5.61
CA SER A 80 -12.93 -3.22 -6.55
C SER A 80 -13.28 -2.30 -7.73
N LEU A 81 -13.45 -1.00 -7.50
CA LEU A 81 -13.65 -0.02 -8.56
C LEU A 81 -12.44 0.08 -9.50
N SER A 82 -11.22 0.07 -8.94
CA SER A 82 -9.97 0.12 -9.71
C SER A 82 -9.79 -1.15 -10.55
N ALA A 83 -10.07 -2.32 -9.98
CA ALA A 83 -10.05 -3.59 -10.69
C ALA A 83 -11.12 -3.63 -11.81
N GLY A 84 -12.31 -3.07 -11.53
CA GLY A 84 -13.38 -2.92 -12.52
C GLY A 84 -12.99 -2.01 -13.70
N LEU A 85 -12.24 -0.94 -13.42
CA LEU A 85 -11.69 -0.08 -14.47
C LEU A 85 -10.73 -0.84 -15.38
N ASN A 86 -9.76 -1.54 -14.82
CA ASN A 86 -8.83 -2.37 -15.59
C ASN A 86 -9.55 -3.43 -16.41
N TRP A 87 -10.54 -4.09 -15.82
CA TRP A 87 -11.33 -5.11 -16.49
C TRP A 87 -12.11 -4.53 -17.68
N TYR A 88 -12.76 -3.36 -17.49
CA TYR A 88 -13.45 -2.65 -18.57
C TYR A 88 -12.49 -2.28 -19.71
N LEU A 89 -11.37 -1.64 -19.37
CA LEU A 89 -10.37 -1.22 -20.36
C LEU A 89 -9.90 -2.41 -21.18
N LYS A 90 -9.54 -3.51 -20.53
CA LYS A 90 -8.96 -4.69 -21.18
C LYS A 90 -9.98 -5.47 -22.02
N TYR A 91 -11.15 -5.78 -21.46
CA TYR A 91 -12.07 -6.76 -22.05
C TYR A 91 -13.25 -6.15 -22.81
N VAL A 92 -13.55 -4.87 -22.59
CA VAL A 92 -14.63 -4.17 -23.32
C VAL A 92 -14.06 -3.14 -24.28
N ALA A 93 -13.11 -2.32 -23.82
CA ALA A 93 -12.53 -1.26 -24.64
C ALA A 93 -11.32 -1.70 -25.48
N GLY A 94 -10.78 -2.91 -25.27
CA GLY A 94 -9.62 -3.43 -26.00
C GLY A 94 -8.32 -2.69 -25.69
N ILE A 95 -8.23 -2.00 -24.52
CA ILE A 95 -7.08 -1.22 -24.08
C ILE A 95 -6.33 -1.99 -23.00
N HIS A 96 -5.09 -2.35 -23.29
CA HIS A 96 -4.24 -3.05 -22.34
C HIS A 96 -3.22 -2.10 -21.71
N LEU A 97 -3.35 -1.87 -20.41
CA LEU A 97 -2.35 -1.16 -19.60
C LEU A 97 -1.41 -2.19 -18.97
N SER A 98 -0.15 -2.13 -19.34
CA SER A 98 0.89 -3.03 -18.83
C SER A 98 1.74 -2.33 -17.77
N TRP A 99 2.54 -3.11 -17.03
CA TRP A 99 3.46 -2.57 -16.03
C TRP A 99 4.45 -1.53 -16.59
N ASN A 100 4.86 -1.70 -17.86
CA ASN A 100 5.78 -0.77 -18.55
C ASN A 100 5.05 0.37 -19.30
N ASN A 101 3.74 0.27 -19.49
CA ASN A 101 2.92 1.28 -20.17
C ASN A 101 1.58 1.41 -19.45
N LEU A 102 1.59 2.14 -18.34
CA LEU A 102 0.44 2.25 -17.43
C LEU A 102 -0.51 3.40 -17.77
N SER A 103 -0.23 4.21 -18.79
CA SER A 103 -1.14 5.27 -19.21
C SER A 103 -1.38 5.27 -20.71
N GLN A 104 -2.62 5.54 -21.11
CA GLN A 104 -3.01 5.66 -22.51
C GLN A 104 -4.28 6.50 -22.64
N LYS A 105 -4.32 7.41 -23.61
CA LYS A 105 -5.54 8.13 -23.97
C LYS A 105 -6.62 7.18 -24.45
N LEU A 106 -7.84 7.40 -23.98
CA LEU A 106 -9.00 6.65 -24.43
C LEU A 106 -9.43 7.09 -25.83
N PRO A 107 -9.98 6.19 -26.67
CA PRO A 107 -10.54 6.54 -27.96
C PRO A 107 -11.70 7.52 -27.79
N GLU A 108 -12.04 8.25 -28.84
CA GLU A 108 -13.11 9.25 -28.84
C GLU A 108 -14.46 8.63 -28.45
N ILE A 109 -14.76 7.45 -28.96
CA ILE A 109 -15.97 6.70 -28.62
C ILE A 109 -15.58 5.50 -27.75
N LEU A 110 -16.13 5.44 -26.53
CA LEU A 110 -15.96 4.29 -25.65
C LEU A 110 -17.00 3.22 -25.95
N PRO A 111 -16.59 1.95 -26.14
CA PRO A 111 -17.52 0.84 -26.23
C PRO A 111 -18.35 0.73 -24.95
N LEU A 112 -19.66 0.64 -25.09
CA LEU A 112 -20.55 0.39 -23.97
C LEU A 112 -20.78 -1.11 -23.79
N PRO A 113 -20.82 -1.64 -22.56
CA PRO A 113 -21.19 -3.02 -22.33
C PRO A 113 -22.64 -3.25 -22.80
N GLN A 114 -22.86 -4.33 -23.53
CA GLN A 114 -24.20 -4.69 -24.06
C GLN A 114 -25.14 -5.12 -22.94
N GLU A 115 -24.58 -5.77 -21.91
CA GLU A 115 -25.29 -6.22 -20.71
C GLU A 115 -24.49 -5.85 -19.45
N LYS A 116 -25.14 -5.96 -18.30
CA LYS A 116 -24.47 -5.75 -17.00
C LYS A 116 -23.48 -6.88 -16.75
N ILE A 117 -22.22 -6.52 -16.54
CA ILE A 117 -21.14 -7.44 -16.21
C ILE A 117 -20.93 -7.38 -14.69
N ARG A 118 -20.87 -8.53 -14.01
CA ARG A 118 -20.45 -8.65 -12.61
C ARG A 118 -19.29 -9.62 -12.50
N LYS A 119 -18.27 -9.23 -11.75
CA LYS A 119 -17.13 -10.07 -11.37
C LYS A 119 -16.87 -9.95 -9.88
N GLU A 120 -16.50 -11.07 -9.27
CA GLU A 120 -16.15 -11.16 -7.86
C GLU A 120 -14.94 -12.07 -7.68
N THR A 121 -14.25 -11.94 -6.54
CA THR A 121 -13.16 -12.83 -6.17
C THR A 121 -13.48 -13.58 -4.90
N SER A 122 -13.11 -14.87 -4.85
CA SER A 122 -13.13 -15.68 -3.63
C SER A 122 -11.85 -15.55 -2.80
N MET A 123 -10.80 -14.94 -3.37
CA MET A 123 -9.52 -14.74 -2.70
C MET A 123 -9.61 -13.51 -1.79
N GLN A 124 -9.49 -13.71 -0.48
CA GLN A 124 -9.47 -12.63 0.50
C GLN A 124 -8.15 -11.88 0.45
N ASN A 125 -7.04 -12.61 0.44
CA ASN A 125 -5.68 -12.08 0.49
C ASN A 125 -5.03 -12.26 -0.89
N ARG A 126 -4.66 -11.15 -1.50
CA ARG A 126 -3.99 -11.08 -2.79
C ARG A 126 -2.66 -10.39 -2.59
N TYR A 127 -1.68 -11.23 -2.17
CA TYR A 127 -0.34 -10.79 -1.79
C TYR A 127 0.52 -10.48 -3.01
N TYR A 128 1.39 -9.48 -2.88
CA TYR A 128 2.29 -9.06 -3.93
C TYR A 128 3.63 -8.59 -3.36
N LEU A 129 4.68 -8.76 -4.15
CA LEU A 129 6.07 -8.45 -3.87
C LEU A 129 6.77 -9.47 -2.95
N ASN A 130 8.08 -9.50 -3.04
CA ASN A 130 9.01 -10.14 -2.13
C ASN A 130 10.16 -9.19 -1.80
N TYR A 131 10.97 -9.52 -0.81
CA TYR A 131 12.07 -8.66 -0.37
C TYR A 131 13.05 -8.32 -1.49
N CYS A 132 13.50 -9.32 -2.26
CA CYS A 132 14.53 -9.13 -3.28
C CYS A 132 14.14 -8.09 -4.34
N THR A 133 12.87 -8.03 -4.71
CA THR A 133 12.34 -7.08 -5.69
C THR A 133 12.69 -5.63 -5.34
N TYR A 134 12.69 -5.30 -4.06
CA TYR A 134 13.02 -3.94 -3.59
C TYR A 134 14.45 -3.54 -3.92
N SER A 135 15.44 -4.41 -3.72
CA SER A 135 16.83 -4.07 -4.03
C SER A 135 17.17 -4.24 -5.52
N TYR A 136 16.48 -5.11 -6.26
CA TYR A 136 16.71 -5.26 -7.69
C TYR A 136 16.03 -4.19 -8.55
N SER A 137 14.82 -3.75 -8.20
CA SER A 137 14.01 -2.90 -9.08
C SER A 137 13.58 -1.58 -8.43
N MET A 138 13.40 -1.52 -7.11
CA MET A 138 12.64 -0.45 -6.46
C MET A 138 13.47 0.47 -5.56
N VAL A 139 14.74 0.18 -5.37
CA VAL A 139 15.60 0.81 -4.35
C VAL A 139 15.68 2.33 -4.49
N PHE A 140 15.65 2.84 -5.73
CA PHE A 140 15.75 4.27 -6.00
C PHE A 140 14.47 4.85 -6.62
N TRP A 141 13.33 4.17 -6.46
CA TRP A 141 12.07 4.71 -6.93
C TRP A 141 11.67 5.93 -6.12
N ASP A 142 11.34 6.98 -6.83
CA ASP A 142 10.71 8.18 -6.28
C ASP A 142 9.19 8.00 -6.11
N TRP A 143 8.53 9.05 -5.64
CA TRP A 143 7.09 9.04 -5.45
C TRP A 143 6.34 8.80 -6.77
N GLU A 144 6.77 9.40 -7.87
CA GLU A 144 6.09 9.28 -9.16
C GLU A 144 6.07 7.83 -9.64
N ARG A 145 7.20 7.11 -9.47
CA ARG A 145 7.28 5.69 -9.84
C ARG A 145 6.48 4.80 -8.88
N TRP A 146 6.50 5.10 -7.58
CA TRP A 146 5.69 4.38 -6.59
C TRP A 146 4.19 4.61 -6.80
N GLU A 147 3.73 5.82 -7.14
CA GLU A 147 2.32 6.09 -7.42
C GLU A 147 1.82 5.23 -8.60
N LYS A 148 2.64 5.10 -9.67
CA LYS A 148 2.34 4.22 -10.81
C LYS A 148 2.22 2.75 -10.39
N GLU A 149 3.11 2.28 -9.50
CA GLU A 149 3.07 0.90 -8.99
C GLU A 149 1.81 0.65 -8.16
N ILE A 150 1.44 1.58 -7.30
CA ILE A 150 0.24 1.48 -6.47
C ILE A 150 -1.02 1.49 -7.34
N ASP A 151 -1.08 2.34 -8.37
CA ASP A 151 -2.17 2.34 -9.34
C ASP A 151 -2.25 0.99 -10.08
N TRP A 152 -1.11 0.43 -10.48
CA TRP A 152 -1.05 -0.89 -11.11
C TRP A 152 -1.55 -1.99 -10.15
N MET A 153 -1.09 -1.99 -8.90
CA MET A 153 -1.58 -2.92 -7.88
C MET A 153 -3.10 -2.82 -7.70
N ALA A 154 -3.63 -1.61 -7.56
CA ALA A 154 -5.08 -1.38 -7.40
C ALA A 154 -5.88 -1.90 -8.60
N MET A 155 -5.42 -1.63 -9.82
CA MET A 155 -6.06 -2.12 -11.04
C MET A 155 -6.03 -3.64 -11.20
N HIS A 156 -5.07 -4.31 -10.55
CA HIS A 156 -4.98 -5.78 -10.54
C HIS A 156 -5.63 -6.41 -9.30
N GLY A 157 -6.28 -5.61 -8.45
CA GLY A 157 -6.99 -6.08 -7.27
C GLY A 157 -6.08 -6.61 -6.15
N ILE A 158 -4.81 -6.23 -6.14
CA ILE A 158 -3.85 -6.58 -5.08
C ILE A 158 -4.21 -5.78 -3.83
N ASN A 159 -4.43 -6.47 -2.71
CA ASN A 159 -4.84 -5.83 -1.46
C ASN A 159 -3.83 -5.96 -0.32
N MET A 160 -2.77 -6.75 -0.48
CA MET A 160 -1.78 -7.03 0.57
C MET A 160 -0.34 -7.03 0.02
N PRO A 161 0.21 -5.91 -0.44
CA PRO A 161 1.59 -5.87 -0.88
C PRO A 161 2.55 -5.79 0.31
N LEU A 162 3.71 -6.46 0.20
CA LEU A 162 4.83 -6.18 1.09
C LEU A 162 5.24 -4.71 0.95
N SER A 163 5.52 -4.03 2.05
CA SER A 163 5.87 -2.60 2.08
C SER A 163 7.08 -2.39 3.00
N ILE A 164 8.28 -2.48 2.44
CA ILE A 164 9.54 -2.41 3.21
C ILE A 164 10.37 -1.15 2.95
N THR A 165 9.96 -0.28 2.03
CA THR A 165 10.58 1.04 1.85
C THR A 165 10.55 1.80 3.17
N GLY A 166 11.69 2.32 3.63
CA GLY A 166 11.77 3.09 4.86
C GLY A 166 11.74 2.26 6.17
N MET A 167 11.71 0.92 6.10
CA MET A 167 11.78 0.10 7.30
C MET A 167 13.13 0.21 8.02
N GLU A 168 14.19 0.58 7.32
CA GLU A 168 15.49 0.91 7.91
C GLU A 168 15.43 2.11 8.87
N VAL A 169 14.45 2.99 8.69
CA VAL A 169 14.24 4.15 9.60
C VAL A 169 13.78 3.70 10.98
N VAL A 170 12.96 2.65 11.05
CA VAL A 170 12.54 2.03 12.32
C VAL A 170 13.78 1.58 13.10
N TRP A 171 14.68 0.87 12.42
CA TRP A 171 15.94 0.41 13.01
C TRP A 171 16.89 1.56 13.39
N TYR A 172 17.01 2.56 12.52
CA TYR A 172 17.81 3.76 12.81
C TYR A 172 17.33 4.42 14.11
N ASN A 173 16.03 4.69 14.21
CA ASN A 173 15.43 5.33 15.38
C ASN A 173 15.57 4.47 16.64
N LEU A 174 15.30 3.16 16.54
CA LEU A 174 15.43 2.21 17.64
C LEU A 174 16.87 2.18 18.20
N LEU A 175 17.86 2.02 17.32
CA LEU A 175 19.27 1.96 17.74
C LEU A 175 19.76 3.30 18.31
N LYS A 176 19.32 4.44 17.76
CA LYS A 176 19.61 5.76 18.34
C LYS A 176 19.04 5.90 19.75
N ARG A 177 17.84 5.40 20.02
CA ARG A 177 17.24 5.36 21.38
C ARG A 177 18.05 4.49 22.34
N LEU A 178 18.69 3.44 21.85
CA LEU A 178 19.57 2.55 22.62
C LEU A 178 21.00 3.09 22.77
N GLY A 179 21.28 4.32 22.30
CA GLY A 179 22.58 4.98 22.47
C GLY A 179 23.63 4.60 21.44
N TYR A 180 23.22 4.06 20.30
CA TYR A 180 24.11 3.85 19.16
C TYR A 180 24.47 5.17 18.49
N THR A 181 25.73 5.33 18.08
CA THR A 181 26.16 6.45 17.23
C THR A 181 25.66 6.24 15.80
N THR A 182 25.74 7.25 14.95
CA THR A 182 25.36 7.12 13.52
C THR A 182 26.30 6.14 12.81
N GLU A 183 27.57 6.15 13.16
CA GLU A 183 28.57 5.24 12.61
C GLU A 183 28.24 3.79 12.95
N GLU A 184 27.94 3.50 14.22
CA GLU A 184 27.54 2.16 14.68
C GLU A 184 26.25 1.67 14.02
N VAL A 185 25.27 2.57 13.82
CA VAL A 185 24.03 2.24 13.09
C VAL A 185 24.34 1.87 11.64
N ASN A 186 25.24 2.61 10.99
CA ASN A 186 25.65 2.34 9.59
C ASN A 186 26.55 1.10 9.45
N GLU A 187 27.19 0.61 10.53
CA GLU A 187 27.84 -0.69 10.53
C GLU A 187 26.84 -1.85 10.55
N PHE A 188 25.61 -1.61 10.98
CA PHE A 188 24.55 -2.60 11.03
C PHE A 188 23.61 -2.52 9.81
N ILE A 189 23.08 -1.33 9.49
CA ILE A 189 22.14 -1.14 8.38
C ILE A 189 22.89 -1.13 7.06
N SER A 190 22.50 -2.03 6.16
CA SER A 190 23.11 -2.11 4.83
C SER A 190 22.70 -0.95 3.93
N GLY A 191 23.53 -0.67 2.91
CA GLY A 191 23.22 0.29 1.88
C GLY A 191 22.05 -0.14 0.99
N PRO A 192 21.49 0.78 0.18
CA PRO A 192 20.22 0.60 -0.53
C PRO A 192 20.19 -0.65 -1.41
N ALA A 193 21.27 -0.93 -2.13
CA ALA A 193 21.34 -2.10 -3.03
C ALA A 193 21.31 -3.45 -2.28
N PHE A 194 21.60 -3.46 -0.98
CA PHE A 194 21.66 -4.67 -0.14
C PHE A 194 20.59 -4.69 0.95
N MET A 195 19.74 -3.67 0.99
CA MET A 195 18.70 -3.48 2.01
C MET A 195 17.77 -4.69 2.14
N ALA A 196 17.33 -5.29 1.03
CA ALA A 196 16.45 -6.45 1.05
C ALA A 196 17.08 -7.65 1.76
N TRP A 197 18.35 -7.93 1.51
CA TRP A 197 19.05 -9.04 2.17
C TRP A 197 19.32 -8.77 3.63
N TRP A 198 19.63 -7.53 3.99
CA TRP A 198 19.73 -7.11 5.38
C TRP A 198 18.40 -7.32 6.13
N GLN A 199 17.29 -6.88 5.55
CA GLN A 199 15.96 -7.09 6.14
C GLN A 199 15.54 -8.56 6.24
N MET A 200 16.13 -9.45 5.42
CA MET A 200 15.97 -10.90 5.53
C MET A 200 16.97 -11.55 6.52
N ASN A 201 17.70 -10.78 7.30
CA ASN A 201 18.74 -11.24 8.25
C ASN A 201 19.91 -11.98 7.58
N ASN A 202 20.25 -11.67 6.34
CA ASN A 202 21.28 -12.40 5.59
C ASN A 202 22.66 -11.77 5.69
N LEU A 203 22.74 -10.45 5.85
CA LEU A 203 24.00 -9.70 5.98
C LEU A 203 23.77 -8.39 6.74
N GLU A 204 24.81 -7.77 7.26
CA GLU A 204 24.76 -6.45 7.88
C GLU A 204 25.85 -5.53 7.34
N GLY A 205 25.62 -4.20 7.39
CA GLY A 205 26.60 -3.16 7.10
C GLY A 205 27.16 -3.11 5.68
N TRP A 206 26.65 -3.93 4.77
CA TRP A 206 27.21 -4.04 3.42
C TRP A 206 26.67 -2.93 2.51
N GLY A 207 27.56 -2.26 1.76
CA GLY A 207 27.20 -1.25 0.76
C GLY A 207 26.75 0.09 1.32
N GLY A 208 27.00 0.34 2.62
CA GLY A 208 26.82 1.65 3.27
C GLY A 208 28.08 2.50 3.24
N PRO A 209 28.14 3.60 4.02
CA PRO A 209 27.11 4.10 4.92
C PRO A 209 25.95 4.82 4.22
N ASN A 210 24.76 4.83 4.83
CA ASN A 210 23.64 5.64 4.40
C ASN A 210 23.76 7.05 5.02
N PRO A 211 23.63 8.14 4.23
CA PRO A 211 23.58 9.48 4.80
C PRO A 211 22.26 9.73 5.55
N ASP A 212 22.26 10.63 6.53
CA ASP A 212 21.04 10.98 7.29
C ASP A 212 19.88 11.41 6.40
N SER A 213 20.19 12.10 5.30
CA SER A 213 19.18 12.50 4.30
C SER A 213 18.46 11.30 3.66
N TRP A 214 19.10 10.13 3.56
CA TRP A 214 18.47 8.90 3.09
C TRP A 214 17.31 8.50 4.01
N TYR A 215 17.56 8.38 5.31
CA TYR A 215 16.54 8.00 6.28
C TYR A 215 15.33 8.95 6.26
N GLN A 216 15.57 10.26 6.21
CA GLN A 216 14.52 11.28 6.14
C GLN A 216 13.68 11.16 4.85
N GLN A 217 14.33 10.93 3.71
CA GLN A 217 13.65 10.76 2.42
C GLN A 217 12.84 9.47 2.37
N GLN A 218 13.37 8.36 2.89
CA GLN A 218 12.67 7.08 2.91
C GLN A 218 11.46 7.11 3.84
N GLU A 219 11.56 7.75 5.00
CA GLU A 219 10.42 7.97 5.89
C GLU A 219 9.31 8.77 5.20
N ALA A 220 9.66 9.90 4.59
CA ALA A 220 8.70 10.76 3.89
C ALA A 220 8.04 10.03 2.71
N LEU A 221 8.82 9.22 1.98
CA LEU A 221 8.34 8.42 0.86
C LEU A 221 7.37 7.32 1.34
N GLN A 222 7.73 6.58 2.40
CA GLN A 222 6.89 5.52 2.95
C GLN A 222 5.56 6.04 3.46
N LYS A 223 5.54 7.20 4.11
CA LYS A 223 4.29 7.85 4.54
C LYS A 223 3.34 8.10 3.37
N LYS A 224 3.87 8.55 2.22
CA LYS A 224 3.07 8.75 0.99
C LYS A 224 2.58 7.42 0.41
N ILE A 225 3.46 6.40 0.35
CA ILE A 225 3.12 5.05 -0.14
C ILE A 225 1.96 4.47 0.66
N VAL A 226 2.06 4.45 1.99
CA VAL A 226 1.03 3.90 2.88
C VAL A 226 -0.28 4.67 2.78
N ALA A 227 -0.24 6.00 2.79
CA ALA A 227 -1.43 6.83 2.65
C ALA A 227 -2.16 6.51 1.34
N ARG A 228 -1.42 6.45 0.23
CA ARG A 228 -2.00 6.16 -1.09
C ARG A 228 -2.56 4.74 -1.20
N MET A 229 -1.85 3.74 -0.67
CA MET A 229 -2.35 2.37 -0.62
C MET A 229 -3.70 2.30 0.10
N ARG A 230 -3.79 2.89 1.29
CA ARG A 230 -5.03 2.89 2.10
C ARG A 230 -6.18 3.64 1.44
N GLU A 231 -5.93 4.76 0.77
CA GLU A 231 -6.95 5.47 -0.02
C GLU A 231 -7.60 4.56 -1.07
N LEU A 232 -6.82 3.69 -1.70
CA LEU A 232 -7.28 2.76 -2.73
C LEU A 232 -7.81 1.44 -2.16
N GLY A 233 -7.82 1.24 -0.84
CA GLY A 233 -8.28 0.02 -0.18
C GLY A 233 -7.24 -1.12 -0.22
N ILE A 234 -5.96 -0.76 -0.28
CA ILE A 234 -4.82 -1.68 -0.19
C ILE A 234 -4.26 -1.59 1.22
N GLU A 235 -4.10 -2.73 1.90
CA GLU A 235 -3.50 -2.80 3.24
C GLU A 235 -2.05 -3.25 3.14
N PRO A 236 -1.06 -2.37 3.40
CA PRO A 236 0.35 -2.72 3.31
C PRO A 236 0.75 -3.72 4.41
N VAL A 237 1.58 -4.69 4.05
CA VAL A 237 2.14 -5.68 4.97
C VAL A 237 3.54 -5.25 5.36
N PHE A 238 3.81 -5.13 6.65
CA PHE A 238 5.11 -4.78 7.19
C PHE A 238 5.78 -6.00 7.84
N PRO A 239 7.12 -6.10 7.78
CA PRO A 239 7.86 -7.09 8.55
C PRO A 239 7.64 -6.85 10.05
N GLY A 240 7.36 -7.91 10.79
CA GLY A 240 7.40 -7.90 12.24
C GLY A 240 8.83 -8.09 12.76
N TYR A 241 9.05 -7.78 14.04
CA TYR A 241 10.31 -8.09 14.71
C TYR A 241 10.51 -9.61 14.78
N ALA A 242 11.67 -10.08 14.32
CA ALA A 242 12.03 -11.48 14.25
C ALA A 242 13.33 -11.83 14.99
N GLY A 243 13.73 -10.98 15.95
CA GLY A 243 14.90 -11.22 16.78
C GLY A 243 16.21 -10.65 16.23
N MET A 244 16.24 -10.10 15.02
CA MET A 244 17.46 -9.52 14.44
C MET A 244 18.01 -8.38 15.33
N VAL A 245 19.32 -8.37 15.55
CA VAL A 245 20.03 -7.30 16.28
C VAL A 245 21.44 -7.13 15.74
N PRO A 246 22.10 -5.97 15.96
CA PRO A 246 23.51 -5.80 15.65
C PRO A 246 24.38 -6.82 16.41
N ARG A 247 25.43 -7.33 15.76
CA ARG A 247 26.34 -8.33 16.38
C ARG A 247 27.03 -7.81 17.65
N ASN A 248 27.25 -6.50 17.75
CA ASN A 248 27.91 -5.87 18.89
C ASN A 248 26.98 -5.54 20.07
N ILE A 249 25.67 -5.84 20.00
CA ILE A 249 24.71 -5.45 21.03
C ILE A 249 24.99 -6.14 22.36
N GLY A 250 25.52 -7.37 22.33
CA GLY A 250 25.93 -8.09 23.53
C GLY A 250 27.04 -7.38 24.27
N GLU A 251 28.06 -6.90 23.57
CA GLU A 251 29.18 -6.14 24.18
C GLU A 251 28.73 -4.75 24.68
N LYS A 252 27.84 -4.10 23.89
CA LYS A 252 27.43 -2.72 24.19
C LYS A 252 26.37 -2.63 25.27
N LEU A 253 25.41 -3.54 25.31
CA LEU A 253 24.24 -3.47 26.20
C LEU A 253 24.09 -4.68 27.14
N GLY A 254 24.96 -5.69 27.03
CA GLY A 254 24.90 -6.89 27.87
C GLY A 254 23.84 -7.91 27.44
N TYR A 255 23.22 -7.74 26.26
CA TYR A 255 22.15 -8.63 25.78
C TYR A 255 22.70 -10.02 25.39
N GLN A 256 21.90 -11.05 25.63
CA GLN A 256 22.24 -12.41 25.22
C GLN A 256 21.88 -12.61 23.74
N ILE A 257 22.90 -12.89 22.95
CA ILE A 257 22.75 -13.07 21.49
C ILE A 257 23.17 -14.45 21.04
N ALA A 258 22.57 -14.91 19.93
CA ALA A 258 22.98 -16.08 19.18
C ALA A 258 23.58 -15.66 17.84
N ASP A 259 24.66 -16.34 17.43
CA ASP A 259 25.27 -16.17 16.11
C ASP A 259 24.61 -17.15 15.11
N PRO A 260 23.86 -16.68 14.10
CA PRO A 260 23.26 -17.53 13.08
C PRO A 260 24.24 -17.97 11.98
N GLY A 261 25.55 -17.66 12.12
CA GLY A 261 26.59 -18.01 11.16
C GLY A 261 26.68 -17.07 9.97
N LYS A 262 26.87 -17.63 8.78
CA LYS A 262 27.13 -16.89 7.54
C LYS A 262 26.13 -17.19 6.45
N TRP A 263 25.85 -16.19 5.61
CA TRP A 263 25.12 -16.33 4.35
C TRP A 263 26.04 -15.96 3.18
N CYS A 264 26.27 -16.86 2.24
CA CYS A 264 27.17 -16.65 1.10
C CYS A 264 28.57 -16.11 1.49
N GLY A 265 29.09 -16.53 2.66
CA GLY A 265 30.38 -16.07 3.18
C GLY A 265 30.32 -14.78 4.02
N PHE A 266 29.21 -14.04 4.01
CA PHE A 266 29.00 -12.84 4.81
C PHE A 266 28.50 -13.18 6.22
N PRO A 267 28.97 -12.51 7.28
CA PRO A 267 28.40 -12.65 8.62
C PRO A 267 26.94 -12.13 8.58
N ARG A 268 26.06 -12.90 9.21
CA ARG A 268 24.66 -12.49 9.40
C ARG A 268 24.53 -11.60 10.63
N PRO A 269 23.52 -10.74 10.72
CA PRO A 269 23.15 -10.10 11.98
C PRO A 269 22.96 -11.13 13.09
N ALA A 270 23.22 -10.76 14.33
CA ALA A 270 22.93 -11.64 15.46
C ALA A 270 21.42 -11.73 15.72
N PHE A 271 21.04 -12.69 16.54
CA PHE A 271 19.66 -12.79 17.04
C PHE A 271 19.67 -12.59 18.55
N LEU A 272 18.77 -11.72 19.03
CA LEU A 272 18.48 -11.59 20.46
C LEU A 272 17.84 -12.90 20.94
N SER A 273 18.37 -13.46 22.03
CA SER A 273 17.78 -14.65 22.61
C SER A 273 16.37 -14.38 23.11
N THR A 274 15.45 -15.29 22.85
CA THR A 274 14.08 -15.20 23.40
C THR A 274 14.05 -15.43 24.91
N GLU A 275 15.16 -15.91 25.51
CA GLU A 275 15.33 -16.07 26.96
C GLU A 275 15.93 -14.82 27.62
N ASP A 276 16.39 -13.83 26.83
CA ASP A 276 16.89 -12.57 27.34
C ASP A 276 15.76 -11.73 27.92
N GLU A 277 15.96 -11.17 29.12
CA GLU A 277 14.96 -10.33 29.79
C GLU A 277 14.56 -9.08 29.02
N HIS A 278 15.39 -8.64 28.05
CA HIS A 278 15.12 -7.47 27.20
C HIS A 278 14.36 -7.81 25.92
N PHE A 279 14.10 -9.08 25.60
CA PHE A 279 13.49 -9.47 24.32
C PHE A 279 12.15 -8.79 24.07
N ASP A 280 11.24 -8.85 25.05
CA ASP A 280 9.91 -8.26 24.92
C ASP A 280 9.96 -6.73 24.87
N SER A 281 10.82 -6.10 25.66
CA SER A 281 10.99 -4.65 25.66
C SER A 281 11.62 -4.14 24.36
N PHE A 282 12.59 -4.88 23.80
CA PHE A 282 13.17 -4.57 22.50
C PHE A 282 12.14 -4.70 21.39
N ALA A 283 11.36 -5.79 21.38
CA ALA A 283 10.28 -5.99 20.43
C ALA A 283 9.23 -4.86 20.52
N ALA A 284 8.85 -4.45 21.74
CA ALA A 284 7.92 -3.34 21.94
C ALA A 284 8.46 -2.03 21.34
N MET A 285 9.75 -1.70 21.58
CA MET A 285 10.38 -0.51 21.01
C MET A 285 10.45 -0.53 19.47
N TYR A 286 10.52 -1.72 18.87
CA TYR A 286 10.48 -1.86 17.39
C TYR A 286 9.14 -1.46 16.79
N TYR A 287 8.04 -1.65 17.54
CA TYR A 287 6.68 -1.34 17.08
C TYR A 287 6.19 0.07 17.44
N GLU A 288 6.94 0.84 18.23
CA GLU A 288 6.65 2.26 18.55
C GLU A 288 7.05 3.21 17.42
#